data_7eadee162fb7a3aeceb5b117c3ce547c
#
_entry.id   7eadee162fb7a3aeceb5b117c3ce547c
#
_cell.length_a   1.000
_cell.length_b   1.000
_cell.length_c   1.000
_cell.angle_alpha   90.00
_cell.angle_beta   90.00
_cell.angle_gamma   90.00
#
_symmetry.space_group_name_H-M   'P 1'
#
loop_
_entity.id
_entity.type
_entity.pdbx_description
1 polymer ?
#
loop_
_entity_poly.entity_id
_entity_poly.type
_entity_poly.pdbx_seq_one_letter_code
_entity_poly.pdbx_strand_id
1 'polypeptide(L)'
;MPDPVVLISGCSSGIGRALADTFKAAGYSVWAGARKEADLAQLSAAGFTAVALDVNDANSIELASGRLEREAGRLDVLINNAGYGGIAPLLDGGVEAMHRQFETNVYSLVGVTRACFGLLRASKGLVVNIGSVSGVLTTPFAGAYCASKAAAHALTDALRMELAPFAIDVMEV
;
A
#
# COMPACT_ATOMS: atom_id res chain seq x y z
N MET A 1 -6.27 -20.74 16.45
CA MET A 1 -6.77 -19.39 16.05
C MET A 1 -6.61 -19.30 14.55
N PRO A 2 -7.47 -18.63 13.81
CA PRO A 2 -7.26 -18.44 12.37
C PRO A 2 -5.95 -17.68 12.15
N ASP A 3 -5.29 -17.97 11.01
CA ASP A 3 -4.04 -17.30 10.64
C ASP A 3 -4.24 -15.79 10.53
N PRO A 4 -3.30 -14.96 10.98
CA PRO A 4 -3.38 -13.52 10.80
C PRO A 4 -3.35 -13.16 9.31
N VAL A 5 -4.06 -12.10 8.95
CA VAL A 5 -4.27 -11.67 7.56
C VAL A 5 -3.46 -10.43 7.26
N VAL A 6 -2.72 -10.44 6.15
CA VAL A 6 -2.01 -9.27 5.62
C VAL A 6 -2.46 -8.97 4.18
N LEU A 7 -2.79 -7.70 3.92
CA LEU A 7 -2.99 -7.18 2.57
C LEU A 7 -1.78 -6.32 2.19
N ILE A 8 -1.18 -6.63 1.04
CA ILE A 8 0.00 -5.92 0.51
C ILE A 8 -0.32 -5.39 -0.88
N SER A 9 -0.24 -4.09 -1.10
CA SER A 9 -0.40 -3.50 -2.43
C SER A 9 0.91 -3.56 -3.23
N GLY A 10 0.83 -3.80 -4.55
CA GLY A 10 1.99 -3.77 -5.44
C GLY A 10 2.93 -4.97 -5.33
N CYS A 11 2.37 -6.20 -5.31
CA CYS A 11 3.13 -7.45 -5.14
C CYS A 11 3.67 -8.07 -6.44
N SER A 12 3.55 -7.40 -7.58
CA SER A 12 4.03 -7.95 -8.86
C SER A 12 5.55 -8.17 -8.91
N SER A 13 6.32 -7.40 -8.14
CA SER A 13 7.78 -7.48 -8.10
C SER A 13 8.37 -6.77 -6.88
N GLY A 14 9.70 -6.77 -6.75
CA GLY A 14 10.45 -5.94 -5.80
C GLY A 14 10.05 -6.15 -4.34
N ILE A 15 9.95 -5.04 -3.60
CA ILE A 15 9.69 -5.05 -2.14
C ILE A 15 8.36 -5.73 -1.81
N GLY A 16 7.29 -5.41 -2.54
CA GLY A 16 5.98 -6.00 -2.27
C GLY A 16 5.95 -7.52 -2.42
N ARG A 17 6.65 -8.06 -3.42
CA ARG A 17 6.78 -9.51 -3.61
C ARG A 17 7.62 -10.15 -2.49
N ALA A 18 8.75 -9.55 -2.12
CA ALA A 18 9.59 -10.05 -1.03
C ALA A 18 8.85 -10.04 0.32
N LEU A 19 8.07 -9.00 0.58
CA LEU A 19 7.20 -8.94 1.77
C LEU A 19 6.15 -10.04 1.75
N ALA A 20 5.49 -10.28 0.61
CA ALA A 20 4.51 -11.36 0.48
C ALA A 20 5.11 -12.73 0.80
N ASP A 21 6.29 -13.04 0.26
CA ASP A 21 7.02 -14.28 0.56
C ASP A 21 7.39 -14.39 2.06
N THR A 22 7.84 -13.28 2.67
CA THR A 22 8.24 -13.24 4.08
C THR A 22 7.04 -13.43 5.01
N PHE A 23 5.94 -12.75 4.78
CA PHE A 23 4.72 -12.89 5.59
C PHE A 23 4.11 -14.29 5.47
N LYS A 24 4.13 -14.87 4.26
CA LYS A 24 3.71 -16.26 4.05
C LYS A 24 4.57 -17.25 4.85
N ALA A 25 5.89 -17.07 4.84
CA ALA A 25 6.81 -17.89 5.63
C ALA A 25 6.60 -17.73 7.15
N ALA A 26 6.11 -16.56 7.58
CA ALA A 26 5.74 -16.28 8.97
C ALA A 26 4.34 -16.78 9.37
N GLY A 27 3.61 -17.47 8.48
CA GLY A 27 2.32 -18.07 8.77
C GLY A 27 1.12 -17.13 8.60
N TYR A 28 1.27 -16.04 7.86
CA TYR A 28 0.16 -15.15 7.53
C TYR A 28 -0.62 -15.65 6.31
N SER A 29 -1.93 -15.44 6.32
CA SER A 29 -2.76 -15.47 5.11
C SER A 29 -2.48 -14.19 4.31
N VAL A 30 -1.74 -14.32 3.19
CA VAL A 30 -1.26 -13.18 2.41
C VAL A 30 -2.20 -12.87 1.26
N TRP A 31 -2.76 -11.68 1.25
CA TRP A 31 -3.54 -11.08 0.18
C TRP A 31 -2.62 -10.18 -0.63
N ALA A 32 -2.22 -10.67 -1.80
CA ALA A 32 -1.22 -10.02 -2.63
C ALA A 32 -1.86 -9.23 -3.76
N GLY A 33 -1.81 -7.90 -3.66
CA GLY A 33 -2.41 -6.97 -4.61
C GLY A 33 -1.54 -6.72 -5.83
N ALA A 34 -2.13 -6.84 -7.03
CA ALA A 34 -1.52 -6.47 -8.31
C ALA A 34 -2.58 -5.98 -9.30
N ARG A 35 -2.15 -5.28 -10.38
CA ARG A 35 -3.07 -4.71 -11.38
C ARG A 35 -3.28 -5.60 -12.60
N LYS A 36 -2.23 -6.29 -13.03
CA LYS A 36 -2.23 -7.04 -14.30
C LYS A 36 -2.64 -8.48 -14.05
N GLU A 37 -3.48 -9.01 -14.93
CA GLU A 37 -3.94 -10.40 -14.92
C GLU A 37 -2.77 -11.41 -14.86
N ALA A 38 -1.72 -11.17 -15.65
CA ALA A 38 -0.53 -12.02 -15.64
C ALA A 38 0.18 -12.05 -14.28
N ASP A 39 0.25 -10.91 -13.57
CA ASP A 39 0.84 -10.84 -12.24
C ASP A 39 -0.05 -11.55 -11.21
N LEU A 40 -1.36 -11.40 -11.32
CA LEU A 40 -2.33 -12.10 -10.46
C LEU A 40 -2.24 -13.62 -10.63
N ALA A 41 -2.10 -14.11 -11.86
CA ALA A 41 -1.92 -15.54 -12.14
C ALA A 41 -0.61 -16.07 -11.51
N GLN A 42 0.49 -15.32 -11.59
CA GLN A 42 1.77 -15.67 -10.96
C GLN A 42 1.69 -15.68 -9.43
N LEU A 43 1.00 -14.70 -8.84
CA LEU A 43 0.79 -14.64 -7.39
C LEU A 43 -0.04 -15.83 -6.91
N SER A 44 -1.12 -16.16 -7.63
CA SER A 44 -1.95 -17.32 -7.32
C SER A 44 -1.17 -18.63 -7.44
N ALA A 45 -0.36 -18.80 -8.49
CA ALA A 45 0.49 -19.98 -8.68
C ALA A 45 1.56 -20.11 -7.57
N ALA A 46 2.00 -18.98 -6.99
CA ALA A 46 2.90 -18.97 -5.83
C ALA A 46 2.17 -19.24 -4.49
N GLY A 47 0.85 -19.46 -4.52
CA GLY A 47 0.04 -19.81 -3.36
C GLY A 47 -0.30 -18.62 -2.46
N PHE A 48 -0.43 -17.42 -3.03
CA PHE A 48 -1.03 -16.26 -2.37
C PHE A 48 -2.50 -16.14 -2.74
N THR A 49 -3.28 -15.45 -1.90
CA THR A 49 -4.59 -14.95 -2.32
C THR A 49 -4.38 -13.71 -3.19
N ALA A 50 -4.33 -13.90 -4.51
CA ALA A 50 -4.15 -12.79 -5.43
C ALA A 50 -5.40 -11.92 -5.49
N VAL A 51 -5.21 -10.61 -5.45
CA VAL A 51 -6.26 -9.60 -5.44
C VAL A 51 -6.02 -8.55 -6.53
N ALA A 52 -6.99 -8.36 -7.41
CA ALA A 52 -6.96 -7.25 -8.36
C ALA A 52 -7.07 -5.93 -7.59
N LEU A 53 -5.99 -5.15 -7.57
CA LEU A 53 -5.90 -3.91 -6.81
C LEU A 53 -5.10 -2.86 -7.60
N ASP A 54 -5.82 -1.95 -8.23
CA ASP A 54 -5.26 -0.68 -8.69
C ASP A 54 -5.53 0.38 -7.62
N VAL A 55 -4.46 0.84 -6.99
CA VAL A 55 -4.55 1.83 -5.90
C VAL A 55 -4.93 3.24 -6.38
N ASN A 56 -4.96 3.46 -7.70
CA ASN A 56 -5.40 4.72 -8.32
C ASN A 56 -6.89 4.68 -8.75
N ASP A 57 -7.56 3.53 -8.59
CA ASP A 57 -8.96 3.35 -8.95
C ASP A 57 -9.80 3.05 -7.69
N ALA A 58 -10.68 4.00 -7.34
CA ALA A 58 -11.54 3.88 -6.16
C ALA A 58 -12.44 2.63 -6.21
N ASN A 59 -12.97 2.29 -7.40
CA ASN A 59 -13.79 1.08 -7.56
C ASN A 59 -12.97 -0.20 -7.37
N SER A 60 -11.74 -0.25 -7.87
CA SER A 60 -10.82 -1.37 -7.63
C SER A 60 -10.52 -1.55 -6.14
N ILE A 61 -10.30 -0.44 -5.41
CA ILE A 61 -10.05 -0.45 -3.97
C ILE A 61 -11.28 -0.99 -3.21
N GLU A 62 -12.49 -0.52 -3.56
CA GLU A 62 -13.74 -0.97 -2.93
C GLU A 62 -14.02 -2.45 -3.19
N LEU A 63 -13.81 -2.93 -4.42
CA LEU A 63 -13.97 -4.33 -4.76
C LEU A 63 -12.99 -5.23 -4.01
N ALA A 64 -11.72 -4.81 -3.91
CA ALA A 64 -10.68 -5.54 -3.20
C ALA A 64 -10.97 -5.60 -1.69
N SER A 65 -11.31 -4.48 -1.06
CA SER A 65 -11.64 -4.43 0.38
C SER A 65 -12.92 -5.21 0.70
N GLY A 66 -13.95 -5.11 -0.14
CA GLY A 66 -15.19 -5.86 0.03
C GLY A 66 -15.01 -7.38 -0.16
N ARG A 67 -14.10 -7.80 -1.06
CA ARG A 67 -13.72 -9.20 -1.18
C ARG A 67 -12.97 -9.69 0.06
N LEU A 68 -12.02 -8.90 0.57
CA LEU A 68 -11.28 -9.20 1.80
C LEU A 68 -12.24 -9.36 3.00
N GLU A 69 -13.22 -8.46 3.12
CA GLU A 69 -14.22 -8.53 4.18
C GLU A 69 -15.06 -9.82 4.12
N ARG A 70 -15.55 -10.18 2.93
CA ARG A 70 -16.38 -11.38 2.76
C ARG A 70 -15.62 -12.69 2.96
N GLU A 71 -14.37 -12.77 2.49
CA GLU A 71 -13.61 -14.03 2.45
C GLU A 71 -12.70 -14.21 3.67
N ALA A 72 -12.11 -13.14 4.20
CA ALA A 72 -11.22 -13.21 5.36
C ALA A 72 -11.87 -12.69 6.66
N GLY A 73 -12.73 -11.68 6.57
CA GLY A 73 -13.45 -11.10 7.70
C GLY A 73 -12.55 -10.37 8.73
N ARG A 74 -11.26 -10.24 8.45
CA ARG A 74 -10.26 -9.57 9.30
C ARG A 74 -9.10 -9.03 8.48
N LEU A 75 -8.40 -8.05 9.01
CA LEU A 75 -7.14 -7.54 8.47
C LEU A 75 -6.22 -7.13 9.62
N ASP A 76 -5.16 -7.89 9.84
CA ASP A 76 -4.20 -7.63 10.93
C ASP A 76 -3.10 -6.68 10.50
N VAL A 77 -2.69 -6.73 9.22
CA VAL A 77 -1.66 -5.85 8.67
C VAL A 77 -2.06 -5.37 7.28
N LEU A 78 -2.05 -4.04 7.09
CA LEU A 78 -2.13 -3.41 5.77
C LEU A 78 -0.77 -2.87 5.40
N ILE A 79 -0.22 -3.28 4.25
CA ILE A 79 1.04 -2.73 3.73
C ILE A 79 0.77 -1.95 2.45
N ASN A 80 0.84 -0.64 2.56
CA ASN A 80 0.79 0.29 1.45
C ASN A 80 2.18 0.37 0.81
N ASN A 81 2.45 -0.56 -0.12
CA ASN A 81 3.72 -0.67 -0.80
C ASN A 81 3.66 -0.18 -2.26
N ALA A 82 2.50 -0.19 -2.89
CA ALA A 82 2.36 0.28 -4.26
C ALA A 82 2.89 1.71 -4.41
N GLY A 83 3.84 1.89 -5.33
CA GLY A 83 4.48 3.18 -5.56
C GLY A 83 5.51 3.08 -6.68
N TYR A 84 5.94 4.22 -7.19
CA TYR A 84 7.02 4.28 -8.18
C TYR A 84 7.79 5.60 -8.06
N GLY A 85 9.02 5.63 -8.57
CA GLY A 85 9.83 6.84 -8.71
C GLY A 85 9.92 7.29 -10.16
N GLY A 86 9.36 8.45 -10.48
CA GLY A 86 9.55 9.12 -11.77
C GLY A 86 10.80 9.97 -11.73
N ILE A 87 11.68 9.85 -12.73
CA ILE A 87 12.88 10.66 -12.89
C ILE A 87 12.75 11.50 -14.15
N ALA A 88 12.69 12.81 -13.99
CA ALA A 88 12.66 13.80 -15.08
C ALA A 88 13.00 15.19 -14.53
N PRO A 89 13.49 16.13 -15.34
CA PRO A 89 13.53 17.53 -14.95
C PRO A 89 12.15 17.99 -14.52
N LEU A 90 12.05 18.67 -13.38
CA LEU A 90 10.76 18.97 -12.77
C LEU A 90 9.86 19.84 -13.68
N LEU A 91 10.47 20.78 -14.39
CA LEU A 91 9.72 21.66 -15.30
C LEU A 91 9.29 20.96 -16.60
N ASP A 92 10.05 19.98 -17.08
CA ASP A 92 9.71 19.21 -18.28
C ASP A 92 8.57 18.22 -17.99
N GLY A 93 8.58 17.59 -16.79
CA GLY A 93 7.53 16.67 -16.34
C GLY A 93 6.22 17.39 -15.97
N GLY A 94 6.33 18.64 -15.57
CA GLY A 94 5.21 19.51 -15.25
C GLY A 94 4.29 19.02 -14.12
N VAL A 95 3.13 19.66 -14.03
CA VAL A 95 2.11 19.36 -13.03
C VAL A 95 1.52 17.97 -13.24
N GLU A 96 1.41 17.51 -14.48
CA GLU A 96 0.84 16.20 -14.83
C GLU A 96 1.70 15.05 -14.30
N ALA A 97 3.02 15.17 -14.34
CA ALA A 97 3.93 14.17 -13.77
C ALA A 97 3.82 14.16 -12.23
N MET A 98 3.67 15.32 -11.62
CA MET A 98 3.41 15.43 -10.18
C MET A 98 2.08 14.76 -9.80
N HIS A 99 0.99 15.04 -10.52
CA HIS A 99 -0.30 14.41 -10.27
C HIS A 99 -0.21 12.89 -10.27
N ARG A 100 0.32 12.31 -11.34
CA ARG A 100 0.49 10.84 -11.42
C ARG A 100 1.32 10.27 -10.28
N GLN A 101 2.37 10.99 -9.88
CA GLN A 101 3.23 10.58 -8.77
C GLN A 101 2.48 10.62 -7.44
N PHE A 102 1.69 11.67 -7.20
CA PHE A 102 0.91 11.84 -5.98
C PHE A 102 -0.28 10.89 -5.92
N GLU A 103 -0.96 10.63 -7.03
CA GLU A 103 -2.04 9.64 -7.07
C GLU A 103 -1.58 8.29 -6.51
N THR A 104 -0.43 7.80 -7.02
CA THR A 104 0.05 6.48 -6.61
C THR A 104 0.75 6.49 -5.25
N ASN A 105 1.59 7.50 -4.95
CA ASN A 105 2.46 7.45 -3.77
C ASN A 105 1.82 8.11 -2.53
N VAL A 106 0.78 8.91 -2.70
CA VAL A 106 0.20 9.74 -1.63
C VAL A 106 -1.29 9.45 -1.43
N TYR A 107 -2.12 9.69 -2.46
CA TYR A 107 -3.58 9.56 -2.31
C TYR A 107 -4.00 8.12 -2.07
N SER A 108 -3.29 7.17 -2.67
CA SER A 108 -3.54 5.75 -2.47
C SER A 108 -3.39 5.31 -1.01
N LEU A 109 -2.45 5.89 -0.25
CA LEU A 109 -2.26 5.57 1.18
C LEU A 109 -3.55 5.81 1.96
N VAL A 110 -4.17 6.96 1.72
CA VAL A 110 -5.44 7.32 2.37
C VAL A 110 -6.59 6.48 1.82
N GLY A 111 -6.67 6.31 0.49
CA GLY A 111 -7.75 5.58 -0.17
C GLY A 111 -7.84 4.12 0.30
N VAL A 112 -6.73 3.39 0.26
CA VAL A 112 -6.68 1.97 0.67
C VAL A 112 -6.88 1.82 2.17
N THR A 113 -6.22 2.67 2.99
CA THR A 113 -6.39 2.63 4.45
C THR A 113 -7.84 2.89 4.85
N ARG A 114 -8.51 3.88 4.22
CA ARG A 114 -9.93 4.19 4.45
C ARG A 114 -10.84 3.02 4.11
N ALA A 115 -10.63 2.36 2.97
CA ALA A 115 -11.44 1.22 2.55
C ALA A 115 -11.27 0.01 3.48
N CYS A 116 -10.08 -0.15 4.08
CA CYS A 116 -9.78 -1.25 5.01
C CYS A 116 -10.04 -0.87 6.49
N PHE A 117 -10.45 0.35 6.80
CA PHE A 117 -10.54 0.85 8.18
C PHE A 117 -11.42 -0.01 9.09
N GLY A 118 -12.58 -0.49 8.61
CA GLY A 118 -13.48 -1.33 9.39
C GLY A 118 -12.81 -2.63 9.87
N LEU A 119 -12.08 -3.30 8.97
CA LEU A 119 -11.36 -4.54 9.27
C LEU A 119 -10.16 -4.30 10.20
N LEU A 120 -9.38 -3.24 9.94
CA LEU A 120 -8.25 -2.84 10.79
C LEU A 120 -8.71 -2.50 12.22
N ARG A 121 -9.81 -1.77 12.35
CA ARG A 121 -10.38 -1.43 13.65
C ARG A 121 -10.85 -2.67 14.41
N ALA A 122 -11.49 -3.62 13.73
CA ALA A 122 -11.98 -4.85 14.36
C ALA A 122 -10.83 -5.73 14.88
N SER A 123 -9.71 -5.81 14.16
CA SER A 123 -8.53 -6.59 14.53
C SER A 123 -7.54 -5.83 15.42
N LYS A 124 -7.71 -4.51 15.61
CA LYS A 124 -6.68 -3.61 16.19
C LYS A 124 -5.36 -3.76 15.46
N GLY A 125 -5.44 -3.64 14.13
CA GLY A 125 -4.38 -4.00 13.21
C GLY A 125 -3.28 -2.95 13.11
N LEU A 126 -2.37 -3.21 12.17
CA LEU A 126 -1.22 -2.36 11.85
C LEU A 126 -1.30 -1.87 10.41
N VAL A 127 -1.07 -0.59 10.19
CA VAL A 127 -0.82 0.01 8.86
C VAL A 127 0.67 0.25 8.69
N VAL A 128 1.24 -0.26 7.61
CA VAL A 128 2.65 -0.02 7.22
C VAL A 128 2.68 0.74 5.91
N ASN A 129 3.25 1.92 5.91
CA ASN A 129 3.48 2.71 4.71
C ASN A 129 4.95 2.60 4.29
N ILE A 130 5.20 2.23 3.03
CA ILE A 130 6.57 2.16 2.50
C ILE A 130 7.03 3.57 2.14
N GLY A 131 7.89 4.10 2.97
CA GLY A 131 8.51 5.41 2.83
C GLY A 131 9.68 5.44 1.83
N SER A 132 10.55 6.39 2.01
CA SER A 132 11.81 6.51 1.27
C SER A 132 12.71 7.56 1.90
N VAL A 133 14.01 7.35 1.89
CA VAL A 133 15.00 8.39 2.19
C VAL A 133 14.83 9.65 1.32
N SER A 134 14.24 9.50 0.13
CA SER A 134 13.92 10.60 -0.78
C SER A 134 12.82 11.53 -0.24
N GLY A 135 12.10 11.16 0.80
CA GLY A 135 11.20 12.06 1.52
C GLY A 135 11.92 13.05 2.42
N VAL A 136 13.21 12.80 2.72
CA VAL A 136 14.07 13.65 3.55
C VAL A 136 15.19 14.29 2.71
N LEU A 137 15.79 13.53 1.79
CA LEU A 137 16.86 13.98 0.93
C LEU A 137 16.35 14.17 -0.50
N THR A 138 16.40 15.41 -0.98
CA THR A 138 15.99 15.75 -2.35
C THR A 138 17.17 15.61 -3.30
N THR A 139 16.94 14.95 -4.45
CA THR A 139 17.94 14.81 -5.51
C THR A 139 17.46 15.46 -6.80
N PRO A 140 18.36 15.99 -7.65
CA PRO A 140 18.01 16.49 -8.98
C PRO A 140 17.23 15.43 -9.79
N PHE A 141 16.32 15.90 -10.61
CA PHE A 141 15.47 15.07 -11.50
C PHE A 141 14.47 14.13 -10.80
N ALA A 142 14.50 14.02 -9.47
CA ALA A 142 13.55 13.23 -8.69
C ALA A 142 12.56 14.11 -7.87
N GLY A 143 12.40 15.38 -8.23
CA GLY A 143 11.65 16.36 -7.42
C GLY A 143 10.20 15.95 -7.14
N ALA A 144 9.46 15.45 -8.13
CA ALA A 144 8.09 14.97 -7.94
C ALA A 144 8.03 13.75 -7.01
N TYR A 145 8.98 12.82 -7.14
CA TYR A 145 9.10 11.65 -6.27
C TYR A 145 9.44 12.06 -4.84
N CYS A 146 10.46 12.90 -4.66
CA CYS A 146 10.85 13.39 -3.33
C CYS A 146 9.69 14.11 -2.63
N ALA A 147 8.98 14.99 -3.34
CA ALA A 147 7.81 15.68 -2.81
C ALA A 147 6.70 14.70 -2.42
N SER A 148 6.43 13.67 -3.24
CA SER A 148 5.43 12.66 -2.92
C SER A 148 5.80 11.85 -1.68
N LYS A 149 7.08 11.50 -1.51
CA LYS A 149 7.54 10.76 -0.33
C LYS A 149 7.58 11.63 0.93
N ALA A 150 7.92 12.90 0.83
CA ALA A 150 7.79 13.85 1.95
C ALA A 150 6.32 14.00 2.39
N ALA A 151 5.39 14.07 1.43
CA ALA A 151 3.97 14.09 1.74
C ALA A 151 3.49 12.77 2.39
N ALA A 152 3.99 11.62 1.93
CA ALA A 152 3.69 10.32 2.53
C ALA A 152 4.16 10.23 3.99
N HIS A 153 5.34 10.76 4.34
CA HIS A 153 5.83 10.88 5.73
C HIS A 153 4.84 11.67 6.59
N ALA A 154 4.48 12.88 6.15
CA ALA A 154 3.54 13.73 6.89
C ALA A 154 2.16 13.07 7.08
N LEU A 155 1.64 12.38 6.05
CA LEU A 155 0.37 11.63 6.14
C LEU A 155 0.49 10.42 7.07
N THR A 156 1.62 9.75 7.10
CA THR A 156 1.85 8.63 8.01
C THR A 156 1.82 9.08 9.46
N ASP A 157 2.44 10.23 9.76
CA ASP A 157 2.41 10.83 11.10
C ASP A 157 0.99 11.26 11.50
N ALA A 158 0.23 11.86 10.59
CA ALA A 158 -1.17 12.21 10.82
C ALA A 158 -2.02 10.97 11.10
N LEU A 159 -1.92 9.94 10.24
CA LEU A 159 -2.63 8.67 10.41
C LEU A 159 -2.29 8.00 11.75
N ARG A 160 -1.03 8.04 12.19
CA ARG A 160 -0.62 7.49 13.48
C ARG A 160 -1.36 8.13 14.65
N MET A 161 -1.52 9.45 14.61
CA MET A 161 -2.25 10.18 15.65
C MET A 161 -3.76 9.95 15.56
N GLU A 162 -4.33 9.96 14.35
CA GLU A 162 -5.77 9.84 14.12
C GLU A 162 -6.30 8.42 14.35
N LEU A 163 -5.49 7.39 14.10
CA LEU A 163 -5.89 5.98 14.25
C LEU A 163 -5.60 5.41 15.64
N ALA A 164 -4.75 6.06 16.45
CA ALA A 164 -4.44 5.65 17.81
C ALA A 164 -5.68 5.45 18.73
N PRO A 165 -6.73 6.30 18.69
CA PRO A 165 -7.94 6.09 19.47
C PRO A 165 -8.69 4.79 19.15
N PHE A 166 -8.45 4.20 17.98
CA PHE A 166 -9.03 2.94 17.52
C PHE A 166 -8.12 1.73 17.80
N ALA A 167 -6.99 1.94 18.48
CA ALA A 167 -5.94 0.94 18.72
C ALA A 167 -5.39 0.34 17.40
N ILE A 168 -5.30 1.14 16.34
CA ILE A 168 -4.65 0.80 15.09
C ILE A 168 -3.28 1.48 15.11
N ASP A 169 -2.22 0.66 15.04
CA ASP A 169 -0.87 1.17 14.93
C ASP A 169 -0.54 1.59 13.50
N VAL A 170 0.30 2.62 13.35
CA VAL A 170 0.77 3.06 12.03
C VAL A 170 2.27 3.25 12.08
N MET A 171 2.97 2.62 11.14
CA MET A 171 4.42 2.75 11.01
C MET A 171 4.84 3.07 9.58
N GLU A 172 6.01 3.62 9.45
CA GLU A 172 6.71 3.84 8.19
C GLU A 172 8.01 3.06 8.17
N VAL A 173 8.34 2.51 7.00
CA VAL A 173 9.55 1.73 6.74
C VAL A 173 10.28 2.28 5.51
#